data_cf204a2270bcd280e1a905acea492460
#
_entry.id   cf204a2270bcd280e1a905acea492460
#
_cell.length_a   1.000
_cell.length_b   1.000
_cell.length_c   1.000
_cell.angle_alpha   90.00
_cell.angle_beta   90.00
_cell.angle_gamma   90.00
#
_symmetry.space_group_name_H-M   'P 1'
#
loop_
_entity.id
_entity.type
_entity.pdbx_description
1 polymer ?
#
loop_
_entity_poly.entity_id
_entity_poly.type
_entity_poly.pdbx_seq_one_letter_code
_entity_poly.pdbx_strand_id
1 'polypeptide(L)'
;MEDTSTWGVGEARELTDVLDEYQRDEPRRAQLDEFTLADDFSFPLEFIYQVSFVTGMRGSGKSWTAGVLMEEFERLGLQFVCFDPLDAHGHLSTLDGIQKISPKLNESINCAKLVNQLKESNSSLLIDISNLTLEAQQEMVGDYCESLIQAKMGKGLLTIFEECQDFVPLQKRNAATAPIIRLCKLGRALGYGVCMVTQRPAAITKEALSQASTYIIHNVMQTRDLIAIKDQISYGTDKERIDRLIDGIAFAQSGECIIYSPEFLKDDGFLWIGKIRDDRRTDHKGKNIDVKP
;
A
#
# COMPACT_ATOMS: atom_id res chain seq x y z
N MET A 1 12.31 14.56 -34.61
CA MET A 1 12.51 14.10 -33.21
C MET A 1 11.70 15.05 -32.37
N GLU A 2 10.44 14.71 -32.15
CA GLU A 2 9.55 15.48 -31.28
C GLU A 2 9.81 15.10 -29.84
N ASP A 3 9.98 16.11 -29.03
CA ASP A 3 10.23 16.03 -27.59
C ASP A 3 8.95 15.50 -26.91
N THR A 4 8.95 14.22 -26.50
CA THR A 4 7.81 13.54 -25.88
C THR A 4 7.80 13.66 -24.35
N SER A 5 8.46 14.68 -23.78
CA SER A 5 8.66 14.83 -22.33
C SER A 5 7.72 15.82 -21.63
N THR A 6 6.61 16.22 -22.26
CA THR A 6 5.70 17.16 -21.61
C THR A 6 4.35 16.53 -21.31
N TRP A 7 3.99 16.48 -20.04
CA TRP A 7 2.59 16.54 -19.64
C TRP A 7 1.88 17.59 -20.47
N GLY A 8 0.66 17.31 -20.85
CA GLY A 8 -0.19 18.39 -21.32
C GLY A 8 -0.17 19.52 -20.29
N VAL A 9 0.16 20.73 -20.71
CA VAL A 9 0.32 21.91 -19.83
C VAL A 9 -0.90 22.13 -18.91
N GLY A 10 -2.08 21.63 -19.30
CA GLY A 10 -3.30 21.67 -18.49
C GLY A 10 -3.25 20.79 -17.23
N GLU A 11 -2.77 19.54 -17.33
CA GLU A 11 -2.74 18.60 -16.21
C GLU A 11 -1.69 18.94 -15.15
N ALA A 12 -0.53 19.43 -15.59
CA ALA A 12 0.48 19.90 -14.65
C ALA A 12 0.01 21.13 -13.86
N ARG A 13 -0.90 21.93 -14.43
CA ARG A 13 -1.56 23.03 -13.70
C ARG A 13 -2.60 22.51 -12.73
N GLU A 14 -3.46 21.58 -13.15
CA GLU A 14 -4.49 20.98 -12.28
C GLU A 14 -3.86 20.32 -11.05
N LEU A 15 -2.77 19.56 -11.22
CA LEU A 15 -2.08 18.94 -10.09
C LEU A 15 -1.43 19.97 -9.17
N THR A 16 -0.82 21.00 -9.74
CA THR A 16 -0.20 22.09 -8.95
C THR A 16 -1.26 22.90 -8.21
N ASP A 17 -2.34 23.26 -8.91
CA ASP A 17 -3.44 24.04 -8.34
C ASP A 17 -4.14 23.26 -7.22
N VAL A 18 -4.36 21.95 -7.40
CA VAL A 18 -4.93 21.07 -6.37
C VAL A 18 -4.01 20.95 -5.16
N LEU A 19 -2.70 20.81 -5.35
CA LEU A 19 -1.74 20.74 -4.23
C LEU A 19 -1.58 22.09 -3.51
N ASP A 20 -1.64 23.21 -4.23
CA ASP A 20 -1.57 24.55 -3.66
C ASP A 20 -2.83 24.90 -2.84
N GLU A 21 -4.01 24.47 -3.27
CA GLU A 21 -5.26 24.63 -2.51
C GLU A 21 -5.25 23.87 -1.17
N TYR A 22 -4.48 22.79 -1.06
CA TYR A 22 -4.36 21.98 0.16
C TYR A 22 -3.18 22.35 1.06
N GLN A 23 -2.37 23.33 0.73
CA GLN A 23 -1.38 23.91 1.64
C GLN A 23 -2.08 24.72 2.76
N ARG A 24 -2.91 24.06 3.56
CA ARG A 24 -3.45 24.65 4.78
C ARG A 24 -2.41 24.57 5.88
N ASP A 25 -2.04 25.73 6.38
CA ASP A 25 -0.99 26.00 7.39
C ASP A 25 -1.24 25.43 8.80
N GLU A 26 -2.16 24.49 8.99
CA GLU A 26 -2.34 23.85 10.29
C GLU A 26 -1.80 22.43 10.27
N PRO A 27 -0.71 22.14 11.03
CA PRO A 27 -0.33 20.77 11.27
C PRO A 27 -1.47 20.10 12.05
N ARG A 28 -2.16 19.14 11.45
CA ARG A 28 -3.08 18.25 12.15
C ARG A 28 -2.25 17.45 13.15
N ARG A 29 -2.05 17.97 14.33
CA ARG A 29 -1.38 17.29 15.44
C ARG A 29 -2.34 16.24 15.98
N ALA A 30 -2.22 15.02 15.49
CA ALA A 30 -2.63 13.88 16.27
C ALA A 30 -1.61 13.70 17.41
N GLN A 31 -2.05 13.80 18.64
CA GLN A 31 -1.24 13.47 19.82
C GLN A 31 -1.26 11.95 20.11
N LEU A 32 -1.27 11.13 19.06
CA LEU A 32 -1.32 9.69 19.19
C LEU A 32 -0.03 9.11 18.63
N ASP A 33 0.65 8.33 19.45
CA ASP A 33 1.88 7.64 19.08
C ASP A 33 1.63 6.32 18.33
N GLU A 34 0.35 6.01 18.05
CA GLU A 34 -0.08 4.74 17.45
C GLU A 34 -1.25 4.93 16.48
N PHE A 35 -1.37 4.02 15.51
CA PHE A 35 -2.55 3.92 14.65
C PHE A 35 -3.26 2.58 14.83
N THR A 36 -4.60 2.63 14.89
CA THR A 36 -5.45 1.52 15.30
C THR A 36 -6.00 0.77 14.10
N LEU A 37 -5.73 -0.52 14.00
CA LEU A 37 -6.30 -1.41 12.99
C LEU A 37 -7.47 -2.25 13.50
N ALA A 38 -7.50 -2.54 14.80
CA ALA A 38 -8.58 -3.26 15.47
C ALA A 38 -8.82 -2.66 16.85
N ASP A 39 -9.92 -3.03 17.51
CA ASP A 39 -10.28 -2.48 18.82
C ASP A 39 -9.22 -2.77 19.89
N ASP A 40 -8.50 -3.87 19.71
CA ASP A 40 -7.47 -4.38 20.61
C ASP A 40 -6.07 -4.41 19.99
N PHE A 41 -5.88 -3.76 18.83
CA PHE A 41 -4.61 -3.77 18.13
C PHE A 41 -4.26 -2.45 17.46
N SER A 42 -3.07 -1.95 17.81
CA SER A 42 -2.46 -0.75 17.19
C SER A 42 -1.01 -1.02 16.80
N PHE A 43 -0.55 -0.34 15.77
CA PHE A 43 0.86 -0.26 15.44
C PHE A 43 1.45 1.07 15.88
N PRO A 44 2.74 1.11 16.28
CA PRO A 44 3.44 2.37 16.50
C PRO A 44 3.69 3.12 15.18
N LEU A 45 3.94 4.43 15.25
CA LEU A 45 4.16 5.27 14.06
C LEU A 45 5.33 4.82 13.19
N GLU A 46 6.31 4.14 13.78
CA GLU A 46 7.48 3.57 13.08
C GLU A 46 7.10 2.56 12.00
N PHE A 47 5.89 2.03 12.01
CA PHE A 47 5.36 1.20 10.93
C PHE A 47 5.44 1.90 9.57
N ILE A 48 5.37 3.25 9.53
CA ILE A 48 5.51 4.02 8.28
C ILE A 48 6.81 3.72 7.53
N TYR A 49 7.85 3.26 8.23
CA TYR A 49 9.16 2.95 7.64
C TYR A 49 9.35 1.47 7.30
N GLN A 50 8.33 0.65 7.52
CA GLN A 50 8.41 -0.79 7.31
C GLN A 50 8.03 -1.20 5.89
N VAL A 51 8.52 -2.36 5.50
CA VAL A 51 7.97 -3.09 4.36
C VAL A 51 6.92 -4.04 4.91
N SER A 52 5.66 -3.80 4.56
CA SER A 52 4.52 -4.60 4.98
C SER A 52 3.86 -5.31 3.79
N PHE A 53 3.20 -6.42 4.08
CA PHE A 53 2.56 -7.25 3.09
C PHE A 53 1.13 -7.62 3.54
N VAL A 54 0.13 -7.23 2.76
CA VAL A 54 -1.28 -7.55 3.02
C VAL A 54 -1.76 -8.57 1.99
N THR A 55 -2.20 -9.73 2.44
CA THR A 55 -2.63 -10.79 1.54
C THR A 55 -3.92 -11.46 1.96
N GLY A 56 -4.59 -12.11 1.00
CA GLY A 56 -5.82 -12.87 1.19
C GLY A 56 -6.60 -12.98 -0.11
N MET A 57 -7.54 -13.90 -0.19
CA MET A 57 -8.39 -14.08 -1.37
C MET A 57 -9.32 -12.88 -1.61
N ARG A 58 -10.00 -12.85 -2.76
CA ARG A 58 -11.02 -11.83 -3.04
C ARG A 58 -12.12 -11.86 -1.99
N GLY A 59 -12.50 -10.70 -1.46
CA GLY A 59 -13.54 -10.55 -0.43
C GLY A 59 -13.10 -10.89 0.99
N SER A 60 -11.83 -11.22 1.24
CA SER A 60 -11.32 -11.56 2.58
C SER A 60 -11.10 -10.35 3.50
N GLY A 61 -11.03 -9.12 2.96
CA GLY A 61 -10.82 -7.90 3.74
C GLY A 61 -9.54 -7.11 3.42
N LYS A 62 -8.70 -7.55 2.45
CA LYS A 62 -7.44 -6.85 2.10
C LYS A 62 -7.60 -5.35 1.83
N SER A 63 -8.48 -5.01 0.87
CA SER A 63 -8.70 -3.60 0.49
C SER A 63 -9.41 -2.83 1.62
N TRP A 64 -10.17 -3.52 2.48
CA TRP A 64 -10.68 -2.93 3.70
C TRP A 64 -9.53 -2.53 4.63
N THR A 65 -8.61 -3.45 4.91
CA THR A 65 -7.42 -3.21 5.73
C THR A 65 -6.54 -2.09 5.18
N ALA A 66 -6.25 -2.11 3.88
CA ALA A 66 -5.50 -1.04 3.23
C ALA A 66 -6.22 0.32 3.37
N GLY A 67 -7.55 0.33 3.25
CA GLY A 67 -8.35 1.53 3.46
C GLY A 67 -8.33 2.03 4.91
N VAL A 68 -8.46 1.15 5.90
CA VAL A 68 -8.32 1.50 7.32
C VAL A 68 -6.94 2.11 7.58
N LEU A 69 -5.88 1.49 7.04
CA LEU A 69 -4.52 1.99 7.16
C LEU A 69 -4.39 3.41 6.59
N MET A 70 -4.92 3.67 5.40
CA MET A 70 -4.88 4.99 4.76
C MET A 70 -5.69 6.05 5.54
N GLU A 71 -6.85 5.68 6.08
CA GLU A 71 -7.65 6.58 6.93
C GLU A 71 -6.94 6.93 8.24
N GLU A 72 -6.23 5.97 8.85
CA GLU A 72 -5.44 6.22 10.05
C GLU A 72 -4.24 7.11 9.75
N PHE A 73 -3.55 6.89 8.63
CA PHE A 73 -2.45 7.75 8.20
C PHE A 73 -2.92 9.18 7.99
N GLU A 74 -4.05 9.39 7.30
CA GLU A 74 -4.64 10.72 7.12
C GLU A 74 -5.01 11.35 8.47
N ARG A 75 -5.65 10.60 9.38
CA ARG A 75 -6.04 11.09 10.72
C ARG A 75 -4.83 11.53 11.54
N LEU A 76 -3.70 10.86 11.40
CA LEU A 76 -2.46 11.16 12.11
C LEU A 76 -1.58 12.20 11.40
N GLY A 77 -2.00 12.72 10.25
CA GLY A 77 -1.21 13.65 9.45
C GLY A 77 0.03 13.00 8.81
N LEU A 78 0.05 11.66 8.69
CA LEU A 78 1.11 10.91 8.01
C LEU A 78 0.82 10.83 6.52
N GLN A 79 1.87 10.93 5.70
CA GLN A 79 1.72 10.88 4.25
C GLN A 79 1.77 9.46 3.69
N PHE A 80 0.93 9.21 2.68
CA PHE A 80 1.02 8.03 1.85
C PHE A 80 0.82 8.34 0.36
N VAL A 81 1.28 7.42 -0.49
CA VAL A 81 0.92 7.34 -1.91
C VAL A 81 0.39 5.95 -2.17
N CYS A 82 -0.81 5.84 -2.74
CA CYS A 82 -1.41 4.55 -3.11
C CYS A 82 -1.57 4.47 -4.62
N PHE A 83 -0.99 3.44 -5.25
CA PHE A 83 -1.27 3.07 -6.63
C PHE A 83 -2.41 2.05 -6.66
N ASP A 84 -3.53 2.45 -7.24
CA ASP A 84 -4.78 1.69 -7.23
C ASP A 84 -5.21 1.34 -8.68
N PRO A 85 -4.88 0.13 -9.16
CA PRO A 85 -5.24 -0.29 -10.52
C PRO A 85 -6.72 -0.63 -10.71
N LEU A 86 -7.52 -0.66 -9.64
CA LEU A 86 -8.93 -1.05 -9.66
C LEU A 86 -9.89 0.07 -9.24
N ASP A 87 -9.38 1.25 -8.87
CA ASP A 87 -10.17 2.33 -8.25
C ASP A 87 -11.00 1.85 -7.03
N ALA A 88 -10.39 0.96 -6.24
CA ALA A 88 -11.04 0.39 -5.05
C ALA A 88 -11.15 1.40 -3.90
N HIS A 89 -10.26 2.40 -3.88
CA HIS A 89 -10.10 3.37 -2.79
C HIS A 89 -10.55 4.79 -3.15
N GLY A 90 -11.18 5.01 -4.32
CA GLY A 90 -11.59 6.33 -4.78
C GLY A 90 -12.44 7.14 -3.78
N HIS A 91 -13.20 6.47 -2.91
CA HIS A 91 -14.00 7.06 -1.84
C HIS A 91 -13.16 7.79 -0.77
N LEU A 92 -11.88 7.45 -0.60
CA LEU A 92 -10.99 8.11 0.36
C LEU A 92 -10.71 9.57 0.01
N SER A 93 -10.88 9.97 -1.25
CA SER A 93 -10.72 11.38 -1.68
C SER A 93 -11.78 12.32 -1.09
N THR A 94 -12.76 11.81 -0.33
CA THR A 94 -13.68 12.62 0.48
C THR A 94 -13.04 13.15 1.76
N LEU A 95 -11.88 12.64 2.15
CA LEU A 95 -11.09 13.12 3.28
C LEU A 95 -10.16 14.26 2.83
N ASP A 96 -10.16 15.35 3.56
CA ASP A 96 -9.46 16.59 3.19
C ASP A 96 -7.95 16.43 2.96
N GLY A 97 -7.31 15.46 3.62
CA GLY A 97 -5.87 15.21 3.50
C GLY A 97 -5.48 14.30 2.32
N ILE A 98 -6.45 13.82 1.50
CA ILE A 98 -6.22 12.85 0.44
C ILE A 98 -6.65 13.42 -0.92
N GLN A 99 -5.74 13.46 -1.86
CA GLN A 99 -6.00 13.87 -3.24
C GLN A 99 -6.05 12.67 -4.17
N LYS A 100 -7.02 12.64 -5.07
CA LYS A 100 -7.11 11.62 -6.11
C LYS A 100 -6.60 12.16 -7.45
N ILE A 101 -5.72 11.41 -8.09
CA ILE A 101 -5.21 11.64 -9.44
C ILE A 101 -5.60 10.44 -10.29
N SER A 102 -6.20 10.69 -11.45
CA SER A 102 -6.59 9.65 -12.42
C SER A 102 -6.01 9.99 -13.80
N PRO A 103 -4.80 9.52 -14.10
CA PRO A 103 -4.18 9.74 -15.41
C PRO A 103 -5.04 9.16 -16.52
N LYS A 104 -5.13 9.87 -17.66
CA LYS A 104 -5.83 9.37 -18.84
C LYS A 104 -4.91 8.48 -19.69
N LEU A 105 -5.52 7.67 -20.53
CA LEU A 105 -4.78 6.88 -21.51
C LEU A 105 -3.94 7.82 -22.40
N ASN A 106 -2.64 7.50 -22.55
CA ASN A 106 -1.62 8.30 -23.27
C ASN A 106 -1.14 9.58 -22.56
N GLU A 107 -1.48 9.80 -21.32
CA GLU A 107 -0.88 10.86 -20.50
C GLU A 107 0.32 10.31 -19.73
N SER A 108 1.46 10.99 -19.85
CA SER A 108 2.65 10.65 -19.07
C SER A 108 2.76 11.53 -17.83
N ILE A 109 2.83 10.92 -16.66
CA ILE A 109 3.07 11.63 -15.41
C ILE A 109 4.57 11.86 -15.23
N ASN A 110 4.97 13.12 -15.00
CA ASN A 110 6.33 13.42 -14.57
C ASN A 110 6.49 13.08 -13.08
N CYS A 111 6.91 11.85 -12.79
CA CYS A 111 7.04 11.34 -11.43
C CYS A 111 8.03 12.14 -10.57
N ALA A 112 9.08 12.70 -11.16
CA ALA A 112 10.01 13.56 -10.43
C ALA A 112 9.34 14.87 -9.96
N LYS A 113 8.50 15.48 -10.81
CA LYS A 113 7.71 16.64 -10.41
C LYS A 113 6.69 16.29 -9.35
N LEU A 114 6.00 15.17 -9.51
CA LEU A 114 5.04 14.65 -8.52
C LEU A 114 5.68 14.46 -7.14
N VAL A 115 6.84 13.82 -7.09
CA VAL A 115 7.57 13.58 -5.83
C VAL A 115 8.06 14.89 -5.20
N ASN A 116 8.50 15.87 -6.00
CA ASN A 116 8.88 17.19 -5.48
C ASN A 116 7.68 17.92 -4.88
N GLN A 117 6.51 17.84 -5.50
CA GLN A 117 5.28 18.41 -4.95
C GLN A 117 4.86 17.71 -3.65
N LEU A 118 4.94 16.38 -3.58
CA LEU A 118 4.74 15.62 -2.34
C LEU A 118 5.69 16.05 -1.22
N LYS A 119 6.93 16.37 -1.56
CA LYS A 119 7.92 16.84 -0.59
C LYS A 119 7.51 18.16 0.07
N GLU A 120 6.89 19.05 -0.70
CA GLU A 120 6.48 20.39 -0.28
C GLU A 120 5.08 20.42 0.36
N SER A 121 4.23 19.40 0.09
CA SER A 121 2.88 19.29 0.63
C SER A 121 2.80 18.37 1.86
N ASN A 122 1.68 18.40 2.57
CA ASN A 122 1.31 17.44 3.60
C ASN A 122 0.18 16.50 3.15
N SER A 123 -0.25 16.58 1.88
CA SER A 123 -1.33 15.76 1.35
C SER A 123 -0.84 14.37 0.96
N SER A 124 -1.68 13.37 1.16
CA SER A 124 -1.51 12.02 0.63
C SER A 124 -2.09 11.91 -0.78
N LEU A 125 -1.58 10.99 -1.59
CA LEU A 125 -2.05 10.79 -2.96
C LEU A 125 -2.67 9.41 -3.15
N LEU A 126 -3.82 9.40 -3.77
CA LEU A 126 -4.45 8.22 -4.33
C LEU A 126 -4.35 8.28 -5.86
N ILE A 127 -3.53 7.44 -6.45
CA ILE A 127 -3.27 7.41 -7.88
C ILE A 127 -4.05 6.28 -8.51
N ASP A 128 -5.19 6.62 -9.10
CA ASP A 128 -6.07 5.71 -9.82
C ASP A 128 -5.50 5.45 -11.21
N ILE A 129 -4.82 4.32 -11.36
CA ILE A 129 -4.18 3.90 -12.63
C ILE A 129 -5.04 2.92 -13.43
N SER A 130 -6.31 2.76 -13.08
CA SER A 130 -7.24 1.81 -13.72
C SER A 130 -7.46 2.04 -15.22
N ASN A 131 -7.27 3.27 -15.68
CA ASN A 131 -7.43 3.65 -17.08
C ASN A 131 -6.17 3.44 -17.94
N LEU A 132 -5.04 3.10 -17.32
CA LEU A 132 -3.78 2.88 -18.03
C LEU A 132 -3.64 1.41 -18.45
N THR A 133 -2.88 1.18 -19.53
CA THR A 133 -2.46 -0.20 -19.85
C THR A 133 -1.53 -0.74 -18.77
N LEU A 134 -1.42 -2.06 -18.65
CA LEU A 134 -0.56 -2.68 -17.65
C LEU A 134 0.91 -2.22 -17.79
N GLU A 135 1.40 -2.11 -19.01
CA GLU A 135 2.74 -1.61 -19.30
C GLU A 135 2.94 -0.17 -18.81
N ALA A 136 1.98 0.72 -19.09
CA ALA A 136 2.03 2.10 -18.63
C ALA A 136 1.95 2.23 -17.11
N GLN A 137 1.14 1.38 -16.45
CA GLN A 137 1.10 1.28 -14.99
C GLN A 137 2.49 0.89 -14.42
N GLN A 138 3.13 -0.11 -15.02
CA GLN A 138 4.43 -0.62 -14.60
C GLN A 138 5.55 0.42 -14.80
N GLU A 139 5.55 1.13 -15.92
CA GLU A 139 6.48 2.22 -16.20
C GLU A 139 6.30 3.36 -15.19
N MET A 140 5.07 3.82 -15.00
CA MET A 140 4.77 4.90 -14.05
C MET A 140 5.19 4.56 -12.62
N VAL A 141 4.88 3.35 -12.14
CA VAL A 141 5.26 2.88 -10.81
C VAL A 141 6.79 2.79 -10.68
N GLY A 142 7.48 2.31 -11.71
CA GLY A 142 8.94 2.25 -11.74
C GLY A 142 9.58 3.64 -11.65
N ASP A 143 9.13 4.57 -12.48
CA ASP A 143 9.62 5.96 -12.52
C ASP A 143 9.34 6.70 -11.20
N TYR A 144 8.18 6.46 -10.59
CA TYR A 144 7.87 7.01 -9.27
C TYR A 144 8.85 6.50 -8.20
N CYS A 145 9.10 5.19 -8.13
CA CYS A 145 10.01 4.63 -7.14
C CYS A 145 11.43 5.18 -7.28
N GLU A 146 11.95 5.28 -8.52
CA GLU A 146 13.28 5.85 -8.75
C GLU A 146 13.32 7.34 -8.39
N SER A 147 12.28 8.11 -8.76
CA SER A 147 12.17 9.53 -8.41
C SER A 147 12.11 9.73 -6.89
N LEU A 148 11.36 8.89 -6.17
CA LEU A 148 11.26 8.95 -4.71
C LEU A 148 12.60 8.67 -4.03
N ILE A 149 13.33 7.64 -4.48
CA ILE A 149 14.66 7.30 -3.96
C ILE A 149 15.64 8.47 -4.18
N GLN A 150 15.58 9.14 -5.33
CA GLN A 150 16.45 10.26 -5.66
C GLN A 150 16.13 11.53 -4.86
N ALA A 151 14.86 11.79 -4.59
CA ALA A 151 14.37 13.03 -3.98
C ALA A 151 14.80 13.21 -2.53
N LYS A 152 15.02 12.10 -1.78
CA LYS A 152 15.39 12.12 -0.35
C LYS A 152 14.55 13.13 0.42
N MET A 153 13.24 12.87 0.54
CA MET A 153 12.24 13.85 1.03
C MET A 153 12.52 14.35 2.45
N GLY A 154 13.18 13.53 3.31
CA GLY A 154 13.49 13.90 4.70
C GLY A 154 12.28 13.83 5.64
N LYS A 155 11.19 13.21 5.21
CA LYS A 155 9.98 12.94 6.00
C LYS A 155 9.45 11.53 5.74
N GLY A 156 8.64 11.00 6.66
CA GLY A 156 8.02 9.70 6.53
C GLY A 156 7.01 9.66 5.38
N LEU A 157 7.09 8.61 4.56
CA LEU A 157 6.13 8.34 3.48
C LEU A 157 5.92 6.84 3.33
N LEU A 158 4.65 6.41 3.32
CA LEU A 158 4.29 5.04 2.98
C LEU A 158 3.82 4.97 1.52
N THR A 159 4.43 4.08 0.72
CA THR A 159 3.91 3.78 -0.63
C THR A 159 3.14 2.47 -0.60
N ILE A 160 1.89 2.48 -1.09
CA ILE A 160 0.98 1.33 -1.12
C ILE A 160 0.82 0.91 -2.58
N PHE A 161 1.05 -0.37 -2.86
CA PHE A 161 0.84 -0.97 -4.18
C PHE A 161 -0.29 -1.98 -4.08
N GLU A 162 -1.48 -1.63 -4.57
CA GLU A 162 -2.59 -2.58 -4.75
C GLU A 162 -2.30 -3.50 -5.93
N GLU A 163 -2.75 -4.76 -5.83
CA GLU A 163 -2.51 -5.84 -6.82
C GLU A 163 -1.03 -5.96 -7.23
N CYS A 164 -0.14 -5.90 -6.24
CA CYS A 164 1.31 -5.77 -6.44
C CYS A 164 1.95 -6.93 -7.24
N GLN A 165 1.26 -8.07 -7.43
CA GLN A 165 1.73 -9.14 -8.33
C GLN A 165 1.91 -8.65 -9.78
N ASP A 166 1.25 -7.58 -10.19
CA ASP A 166 1.37 -7.00 -11.53
C ASP A 166 2.66 -6.17 -11.68
N PHE A 167 3.23 -5.71 -10.56
CA PHE A 167 4.44 -4.87 -10.51
C PHE A 167 5.71 -5.65 -10.14
N VAL A 168 5.59 -6.67 -9.28
CA VAL A 168 6.71 -7.51 -8.83
C VAL A 168 6.48 -9.00 -9.10
N PRO A 169 6.18 -9.39 -10.34
CA PRO A 169 5.82 -10.76 -10.68
C PRO A 169 6.97 -11.75 -10.47
N LEU A 170 6.63 -13.00 -10.14
CA LEU A 170 7.60 -14.08 -9.92
C LEU A 170 8.44 -14.40 -11.17
N GLN A 171 7.81 -14.40 -12.35
CA GLN A 171 8.45 -14.94 -13.56
C GLN A 171 9.09 -13.87 -14.43
N LYS A 172 8.33 -12.93 -14.94
CA LYS A 172 8.82 -11.94 -15.91
C LYS A 172 8.92 -10.57 -15.28
N ARG A 173 10.16 -10.12 -15.00
CA ARG A 173 10.40 -8.77 -14.51
C ARG A 173 9.91 -7.74 -15.53
N ASN A 174 9.33 -6.65 -15.02
CA ASN A 174 8.86 -5.49 -15.77
C ASN A 174 9.55 -4.21 -15.26
N ALA A 175 9.16 -3.06 -15.78
CA ALA A 175 9.76 -1.76 -15.45
C ALA A 175 9.68 -1.41 -13.95
N ALA A 176 8.63 -1.85 -13.24
CA ALA A 176 8.45 -1.56 -11.81
C ALA A 176 9.24 -2.50 -10.89
N THR A 177 9.58 -3.72 -11.33
CA THR A 177 10.09 -4.78 -10.45
C THR A 177 11.37 -4.38 -9.72
N ALA A 178 12.40 -3.94 -10.43
CA ALA A 178 13.68 -3.57 -9.82
C ALA A 178 13.58 -2.29 -8.97
N PRO A 179 12.88 -1.23 -9.43
CA PRO A 179 12.66 -0.03 -8.62
C PRO A 179 11.93 -0.28 -7.30
N ILE A 180 10.86 -1.09 -7.29
CA ILE A 180 10.14 -1.44 -6.05
C ILE A 180 11.05 -2.19 -5.09
N ILE A 181 11.76 -3.22 -5.56
CA ILE A 181 12.68 -3.99 -4.72
C ILE A 181 13.77 -3.07 -4.15
N ARG A 182 14.28 -2.14 -4.94
CA ARG A 182 15.25 -1.14 -4.49
C ARG A 182 14.66 -0.21 -3.44
N LEU A 183 13.42 0.25 -3.63
CA LEU A 183 12.70 1.06 -2.64
C LEU A 183 12.51 0.28 -1.32
N CYS A 184 12.12 -1.00 -1.37
CA CYS A 184 12.03 -1.84 -0.18
C CYS A 184 13.36 -1.95 0.58
N LYS A 185 14.47 -2.09 -0.12
CA LYS A 185 15.81 -2.22 0.49
C LYS A 185 16.34 -0.92 1.09
N LEU A 186 16.08 0.21 0.47
CA LEU A 186 16.64 1.51 0.85
C LEU A 186 15.66 2.38 1.63
N GLY A 187 14.37 2.08 1.56
CA GLY A 187 13.28 2.94 2.02
C GLY A 187 13.46 3.36 3.48
N ARG A 188 13.69 2.42 4.38
CA ARG A 188 13.87 2.70 5.81
C ARG A 188 14.95 3.77 6.08
N ALA A 189 16.09 3.68 5.40
CA ALA A 189 17.18 4.64 5.55
C ALA A 189 16.84 6.03 4.97
N LEU A 190 15.85 6.10 4.08
CA LEU A 190 15.39 7.33 3.43
C LEU A 190 14.11 7.90 4.07
N GLY A 191 13.52 7.19 5.05
CA GLY A 191 12.26 7.55 5.67
C GLY A 191 11.02 7.03 4.93
N TYR A 192 11.17 6.00 4.08
CA TYR A 192 10.06 5.46 3.29
C TYR A 192 9.72 4.04 3.70
N GLY A 193 8.42 3.73 3.78
CA GLY A 193 7.90 2.38 3.85
C GLY A 193 7.20 1.96 2.58
N VAL A 194 6.92 0.68 2.49
CA VAL A 194 6.22 0.05 1.37
C VAL A 194 5.16 -0.90 1.91
N CYS A 195 3.93 -0.79 1.43
CA CYS A 195 2.86 -1.75 1.69
C CYS A 195 2.48 -2.43 0.37
N MET A 196 2.71 -3.72 0.27
CA MET A 196 2.35 -4.54 -0.89
C MET A 196 1.04 -5.29 -0.60
N VAL A 197 0.01 -5.05 -1.42
CA VAL A 197 -1.29 -5.70 -1.28
C VAL A 197 -1.51 -6.66 -2.46
N THR A 198 -1.86 -7.92 -2.18
CA THR A 198 -2.09 -8.93 -3.22
C THR A 198 -3.06 -10.03 -2.78
N GLN A 199 -3.75 -10.60 -3.74
CA GLN A 199 -4.49 -11.85 -3.54
C GLN A 199 -3.68 -13.11 -3.91
N ARG A 200 -2.47 -12.97 -4.48
CA ARG A 200 -1.66 -14.07 -5.01
C ARG A 200 -0.19 -13.99 -4.57
N PRO A 201 0.12 -14.22 -3.30
CA PRO A 201 1.50 -14.15 -2.79
C PRO A 201 2.46 -15.09 -3.54
N ALA A 202 2.02 -16.27 -4.00
CA ALA A 202 2.85 -17.15 -4.80
C ALA A 202 3.21 -16.62 -6.20
N ALA A 203 2.53 -15.59 -6.68
CA ALA A 203 2.82 -14.93 -7.96
C ALA A 203 3.87 -13.81 -7.83
N ILE A 204 4.33 -13.49 -6.62
CA ILE A 204 5.30 -12.42 -6.34
C ILE A 204 6.72 -12.97 -6.27
N THR A 205 7.68 -12.18 -6.74
CA THR A 205 9.09 -12.54 -6.65
C THR A 205 9.52 -12.69 -5.18
N LYS A 206 10.25 -13.78 -4.88
CA LYS A 206 10.77 -14.06 -3.53
C LYS A 206 11.64 -12.92 -2.99
N GLU A 207 12.33 -12.21 -3.89
CA GLU A 207 13.15 -11.07 -3.52
C GLU A 207 12.33 -9.91 -2.93
N ALA A 208 11.12 -9.65 -3.44
CA ALA A 208 10.22 -8.65 -2.87
C ALA A 208 9.57 -9.13 -1.57
N LEU A 209 9.07 -10.38 -1.55
CA LEU A 209 8.46 -10.97 -0.35
C LEU A 209 9.41 -10.94 0.84
N SER A 210 10.68 -11.31 0.65
CA SER A 210 11.69 -11.37 1.72
C SER A 210 12.07 -10.00 2.31
N GLN A 211 11.65 -8.90 1.70
CA GLN A 211 11.86 -7.57 2.28
C GLN A 211 10.78 -7.20 3.32
N ALA A 212 9.65 -7.87 3.31
CA ALA A 212 8.58 -7.56 4.26
C ALA A 212 8.96 -8.01 5.68
N SER A 213 8.79 -7.11 6.64
CA SER A 213 8.96 -7.36 8.08
C SER A 213 7.63 -7.56 8.79
N THR A 214 6.53 -7.13 8.19
CA THR A 214 5.18 -7.27 8.72
C THR A 214 4.26 -7.90 7.68
N TYR A 215 3.51 -8.93 8.07
CA TYR A 215 2.53 -9.61 7.25
C TYR A 215 1.15 -9.51 7.89
N ILE A 216 0.16 -9.03 7.13
CA ILE A 216 -1.26 -9.05 7.48
C ILE A 216 -1.94 -10.06 6.56
N ILE A 217 -2.33 -11.20 7.11
CA ILE A 217 -2.76 -12.38 6.37
C ILE A 217 -4.23 -12.61 6.64
N HIS A 218 -5.07 -12.27 5.66
CA HIS A 218 -6.48 -12.64 5.65
C HIS A 218 -6.69 -14.04 5.12
N ASN A 219 -7.95 -14.46 4.92
CA ASN A 219 -8.28 -15.77 4.36
C ASN A 219 -7.52 -16.06 3.06
N VAL A 220 -6.75 -17.14 3.04
CA VAL A 220 -6.03 -17.69 1.88
C VAL A 220 -6.34 -19.17 1.79
N MET A 221 -6.84 -19.63 0.63
CA MET A 221 -7.24 -21.02 0.43
C MET A 221 -6.28 -21.81 -0.48
N GLN A 222 -5.53 -21.13 -1.35
CA GLN A 222 -4.68 -21.83 -2.31
C GLN A 222 -3.39 -22.31 -1.64
N THR A 223 -3.10 -23.60 -1.76
CA THR A 223 -1.91 -24.24 -1.15
C THR A 223 -0.60 -23.56 -1.55
N ARG A 224 -0.46 -23.12 -2.81
CA ARG A 224 0.76 -22.42 -3.26
C ARG A 224 0.95 -21.10 -2.55
N ASP A 225 -0.13 -20.35 -2.34
CA ASP A 225 -0.11 -19.06 -1.65
C ASP A 225 0.19 -19.25 -0.16
N LEU A 226 -0.39 -20.27 0.48
CA LEU A 226 -0.07 -20.66 1.87
C LEU A 226 1.41 -21.03 2.03
N ILE A 227 1.97 -21.82 1.13
CA ILE A 227 3.40 -22.18 1.14
C ILE A 227 4.26 -20.92 0.99
N ALA A 228 3.93 -20.02 0.07
CA ALA A 228 4.70 -18.80 -0.14
C ALA A 228 4.72 -17.91 1.12
N ILE A 229 3.62 -17.85 1.87
CA ILE A 229 3.53 -17.13 3.14
C ILE A 229 4.36 -17.85 4.22
N LYS A 230 4.19 -19.16 4.38
CA LYS A 230 4.91 -19.98 5.38
C LYS A 230 6.43 -19.88 5.21
N ASP A 231 6.90 -19.84 3.96
CA ASP A 231 8.33 -19.68 3.65
C ASP A 231 8.92 -18.37 4.21
N GLN A 232 8.11 -17.34 4.42
CA GLN A 232 8.56 -16.02 4.88
C GLN A 232 8.47 -15.85 6.41
N ILE A 233 7.49 -16.46 7.05
CA ILE A 233 7.19 -16.20 8.47
C ILE A 233 7.75 -17.25 9.43
N SER A 234 8.53 -18.20 8.97
CA SER A 234 8.98 -19.35 9.76
C SER A 234 10.23 -19.13 10.62
N TYR A 235 10.73 -17.89 10.76
CA TYR A 235 11.95 -17.60 11.51
C TYR A 235 11.69 -17.21 12.98
N GLY A 236 12.16 -18.03 13.91
CA GLY A 236 12.35 -17.65 15.32
C GLY A 236 11.23 -18.00 16.29
N THR A 237 10.15 -18.62 15.82
CA THR A 237 9.01 -19.05 16.66
C THR A 237 8.75 -20.55 16.50
N ASP A 238 7.89 -21.11 17.38
CA ASP A 238 7.39 -22.47 17.25
C ASP A 238 6.76 -22.68 15.87
N LYS A 239 7.53 -23.27 14.95
CA LYS A 239 7.15 -23.48 13.57
C LYS A 239 5.83 -24.25 13.44
N GLU A 240 5.62 -25.27 14.30
CA GLU A 240 4.40 -26.07 14.26
C GLU A 240 3.16 -25.24 14.64
N ARG A 241 3.32 -24.32 15.57
CA ARG A 241 2.23 -23.40 15.95
C ARG A 241 1.88 -22.46 14.80
N ILE A 242 2.88 -21.86 14.16
CA ILE A 242 2.66 -20.95 13.02
C ILE A 242 2.04 -21.70 11.84
N ASP A 243 2.56 -22.88 11.50
CA ASP A 243 2.02 -23.68 10.42
C ASP A 243 0.54 -24.01 10.62
N ARG A 244 0.15 -24.39 11.86
CA ARG A 244 -1.25 -24.65 12.23
C ARG A 244 -2.12 -23.41 12.13
N LEU A 245 -1.63 -22.26 12.58
CA LEU A 245 -2.37 -20.98 12.49
C LEU A 245 -2.60 -20.57 11.04
N ILE A 246 -1.58 -20.69 10.20
CA ILE A 246 -1.70 -20.35 8.77
C ILE A 246 -2.60 -21.34 8.03
N ASP A 247 -2.56 -22.62 8.37
CA ASP A 247 -3.51 -23.59 7.80
C ASP A 247 -4.95 -23.27 8.25
N GLY A 248 -5.12 -22.77 9.48
CA GLY A 248 -6.40 -22.31 10.00
C GLY A 248 -6.96 -21.07 9.32
N ILE A 249 -6.10 -20.23 8.70
CA ILE A 249 -6.55 -18.97 8.05
C ILE A 249 -7.49 -19.20 6.86
N ALA A 250 -7.48 -20.39 6.26
CA ALA A 250 -8.41 -20.78 5.21
C ALA A 250 -9.89 -20.76 5.65
N PHE A 251 -10.15 -20.79 6.95
CA PHE A 251 -11.48 -20.75 7.55
C PHE A 251 -11.85 -19.39 8.10
N ALA A 252 -10.95 -18.40 8.03
CA ALA A 252 -11.19 -17.05 8.52
C ALA A 252 -12.34 -16.36 7.77
N GLN A 253 -13.15 -15.62 8.52
CA GLN A 253 -14.23 -14.81 7.95
C GLN A 253 -13.68 -13.51 7.33
N SER A 254 -14.52 -12.79 6.61
CA SER A 254 -14.13 -11.49 6.06
C SER A 254 -13.74 -10.51 7.17
N GLY A 255 -12.59 -9.89 7.02
CA GLY A 255 -12.00 -8.97 7.99
C GLY A 255 -11.13 -9.65 9.06
N GLU A 256 -11.28 -10.95 9.31
CA GLU A 256 -10.37 -11.69 10.20
C GLU A 256 -9.00 -11.85 9.54
N CYS A 257 -7.94 -11.76 10.36
CA CYS A 257 -6.58 -11.89 9.89
C CYS A 257 -5.61 -12.34 10.99
N ILE A 258 -4.46 -12.79 10.55
CA ILE A 258 -3.26 -12.97 11.36
C ILE A 258 -2.31 -11.84 11.01
N ILE A 259 -1.81 -11.12 12.02
CA ILE A 259 -0.72 -10.15 11.85
C ILE A 259 0.54 -10.78 12.43
N TYR A 260 1.57 -10.91 11.59
CA TYR A 260 2.90 -11.33 11.99
C TYR A 260 3.85 -10.17 11.88
N SER A 261 4.50 -9.80 12.98
CA SER A 261 5.44 -8.68 13.03
C SER A 261 6.51 -8.89 14.09
N PRO A 262 7.68 -9.43 13.74
CA PRO A 262 8.76 -9.68 14.70
C PRO A 262 9.30 -8.40 15.36
N GLU A 263 9.11 -7.25 14.75
CA GLU A 263 9.58 -5.97 15.31
C GLU A 263 8.62 -5.43 16.37
N PHE A 264 7.32 -5.51 16.13
CA PHE A 264 6.32 -4.86 16.98
C PHE A 264 5.56 -5.81 17.93
N LEU A 265 5.62 -7.12 17.70
CA LEU A 265 4.89 -8.13 18.46
C LEU A 265 5.83 -9.10 19.19
N LYS A 266 6.98 -8.62 19.69
CA LYS A 266 7.98 -9.49 20.35
C LYS A 266 7.43 -10.20 21.59
N ASP A 267 6.67 -9.48 22.39
CA ASP A 267 6.14 -9.97 23.67
C ASP A 267 4.94 -10.91 23.46
N ASP A 268 4.27 -10.84 22.30
CA ASP A 268 3.11 -11.64 21.93
C ASP A 268 3.46 -12.86 21.05
N GLY A 269 4.74 -13.24 21.01
CA GLY A 269 5.22 -14.36 20.19
C GLY A 269 5.18 -14.06 18.69
N PHE A 270 5.32 -12.77 18.34
CA PHE A 270 5.35 -12.21 16.98
C PHE A 270 4.01 -12.24 16.22
N LEU A 271 2.91 -12.62 16.86
CA LEU A 271 1.61 -12.81 16.23
C LEU A 271 0.49 -12.12 16.99
N TRP A 272 -0.41 -11.48 16.27
CA TRP A 272 -1.73 -11.10 16.71
C TRP A 272 -2.78 -11.75 15.80
N ILE A 273 -3.93 -12.15 16.35
CA ILE A 273 -5.03 -12.79 15.62
C ILE A 273 -6.31 -12.10 16.03
N GLY A 274 -7.04 -11.58 15.05
CA GLY A 274 -8.30 -10.91 15.32
C GLY A 274 -8.98 -10.42 14.06
N LYS A 275 -9.86 -9.42 14.21
CA LYS A 275 -10.63 -8.82 13.14
C LYS A 275 -10.27 -7.34 13.00
N ILE A 276 -9.98 -6.90 11.79
CA ILE A 276 -9.83 -5.48 11.48
C ILE A 276 -11.15 -4.76 11.79
N ARG A 277 -11.09 -3.59 12.38
CA ARG A 277 -12.26 -2.82 12.79
C ARG A 277 -13.24 -2.60 11.64
N ASP A 278 -14.52 -2.63 11.96
CA ASP A 278 -15.61 -2.49 10.99
C ASP A 278 -16.00 -1.02 10.77
N ASP A 279 -15.64 -0.13 11.69
CA ASP A 279 -15.91 1.29 11.59
C ASP A 279 -14.88 1.98 10.66
N ARG A 280 -15.38 2.72 9.71
CA ARG A 280 -14.58 3.53 8.79
C ARG A 280 -15.13 4.95 8.73
N ARG A 281 -14.23 5.89 8.48
CA ARG A 281 -14.59 7.31 8.28
C ARG A 281 -15.19 7.58 6.91
N THR A 282 -15.03 6.63 5.98
CA THR A 282 -15.50 6.75 4.61
C THR A 282 -16.40 5.57 4.22
N ASP A 283 -17.39 5.83 3.39
CA ASP A 283 -18.28 4.79 2.87
C ASP A 283 -17.56 3.91 1.84
N HIS A 284 -17.08 2.75 2.27
CA HIS A 284 -16.58 1.72 1.37
C HIS A 284 -17.76 0.95 0.76
N LYS A 285 -18.36 1.51 -0.27
CA LYS A 285 -19.30 0.73 -1.11
C LYS A 285 -18.46 -0.05 -2.11
N GLY A 286 -18.19 -1.32 -1.80
CA GLY A 286 -17.77 -2.25 -2.83
C GLY A 286 -18.70 -2.06 -4.03
N LYS A 287 -18.17 -1.89 -5.24
CA LYS A 287 -18.98 -1.84 -6.47
C LYS A 287 -19.64 -3.21 -6.68
N ASN A 288 -20.70 -3.49 -5.94
CA ASN A 288 -21.64 -4.52 -6.33
C ASN A 288 -22.37 -3.97 -7.55
N ILE A 289 -21.96 -4.42 -8.72
CA ILE A 289 -22.78 -4.26 -9.91
C ILE A 289 -24.03 -5.09 -9.62
N ASP A 290 -25.16 -4.41 -9.37
CA ASP A 290 -26.47 -5.07 -9.31
C ASP A 290 -26.69 -5.73 -10.66
N VAL A 291 -26.43 -7.02 -10.74
CA VAL A 291 -26.83 -7.84 -11.87
C VAL A 291 -28.33 -8.02 -11.70
N LYS A 292 -29.12 -7.10 -12.26
CA LYS A 292 -30.56 -7.32 -12.40
C LYS A 292 -30.76 -8.48 -13.38
N PRO A 293 -31.62 -9.45 -13.03
CA PRO A 293 -31.97 -10.55 -13.92
C PRO A 293 -32.67 -10.07 -15.19
#